data_4601cb3e3e1480cfcfeb31697ff7d2c1
#
_entry.id   4601cb3e3e1480cfcfeb31697ff7d2c1
#
_cell.length_a   1.000
_cell.length_b   1.000
_cell.length_c   1.000
_cell.angle_alpha   90.00
_cell.angle_beta   90.00
_cell.angle_gamma   90.00
#
_symmetry.space_group_name_H-M   'P 1'
#
loop_
_entity.id
_entity.type
_entity.pdbx_description
1 polymer ?
#
loop_
_entity_poly.entity_id
_entity_poly.type
_entity_poly.pdbx_seq_one_letter_code
_entity_poly.pdbx_strand_id
1 'polypeptide(L)'
;MPSLVDLRAHAREIFFAGLSAADPLEAINRAVQREGDRLHIRERFYDLNRFQRIYVTGCGKAAARMALAMERLLGDRITAGIVVVKYGHGMKLGVTEVIEAGHPVPDDAGLNGARRIAELLRSCDKNDLVFFLLSGGGSALLPYPAEGLSLADKQRTTEALLKSGASILEINAVRKHLSRLKGGQLAALAAPATLISLVLSDVIGDSLETIASGPTVPDSSTYSDCLDIIRHYQLGPKIPSAVLEYLERGARGESAETPQHLSGIFERVQNVIVGNIRTALSSALRRAEELGYHTTIFSE
;
A
#
# COMPACT_ATOMS: atom_id res chain seq x y z
N MET A 1 34.42 11.75 29.03
CA MET A 1 33.47 10.69 28.64
C MET A 1 32.09 11.07 29.16
N PRO A 2 31.01 10.89 28.42
CA PRO A 2 29.66 11.18 28.91
C PRO A 2 29.33 10.24 30.09
N SER A 3 28.55 10.76 31.05
CA SER A 3 28.04 9.98 32.16
C SER A 3 27.01 8.93 31.69
N LEU A 4 26.67 7.95 32.53
CA LEU A 4 25.60 6.99 32.18
C LEU A 4 24.24 7.67 31.98
N VAL A 5 23.99 8.79 32.66
CA VAL A 5 22.77 9.60 32.49
C VAL A 5 22.77 10.26 31.10
N ASP A 6 23.90 10.82 30.68
CA ASP A 6 24.07 11.44 29.36
C ASP A 6 23.90 10.39 28.24
N LEU A 7 24.51 9.19 28.41
CA LEU A 7 24.38 8.10 27.43
C LEU A 7 22.92 7.66 27.24
N ARG A 8 22.14 7.58 28.31
CA ARG A 8 20.70 7.28 28.23
C ARG A 8 19.90 8.39 27.55
N ALA A 9 20.24 9.65 27.84
CA ALA A 9 19.59 10.80 27.18
C ALA A 9 19.90 10.80 25.68
N HIS A 10 21.17 10.62 25.30
CA HIS A 10 21.58 10.52 23.90
C HIS A 10 20.91 9.37 23.15
N ALA A 11 20.85 8.18 23.76
CA ALA A 11 20.16 7.03 23.16
C ALA A 11 18.69 7.31 22.88
N ARG A 12 18.01 8.01 23.80
CA ARG A 12 16.60 8.44 23.58
C ARG A 12 16.49 9.45 22.46
N GLU A 13 17.35 10.44 22.39
CA GLU A 13 17.36 11.44 21.34
C GLU A 13 17.59 10.82 19.97
N ILE A 14 18.54 9.91 19.85
CA ILE A 14 18.82 9.16 18.62
C ILE A 14 17.59 8.34 18.19
N PHE A 15 16.98 7.61 19.14
CA PHE A 15 15.78 6.83 18.87
C PHE A 15 14.61 7.70 18.40
N PHE A 16 14.35 8.82 19.09
CA PHE A 16 13.26 9.71 18.72
C PHE A 16 13.51 10.46 17.42
N ALA A 17 14.76 10.74 17.06
CA ALA A 17 15.08 11.28 15.73
C ALA A 17 14.70 10.32 14.61
N GLY A 18 15.01 9.03 14.77
CA GLY A 18 14.58 7.99 13.82
C GLY A 18 13.06 7.83 13.77
N LEU A 19 12.41 7.79 14.94
CA LEU A 19 10.96 7.65 15.04
C LEU A 19 10.22 8.82 14.39
N SER A 20 10.68 10.05 14.63
CA SER A 20 10.09 11.26 14.04
C SER A 20 10.25 11.28 12.52
N ALA A 21 11.39 10.80 12.01
CA ALA A 21 11.60 10.70 10.56
C ALA A 21 10.66 9.69 9.88
N ALA A 22 10.19 8.69 10.63
CA ALA A 22 9.21 7.69 10.17
C ALA A 22 7.74 8.13 10.42
N ASP A 23 7.49 9.29 11.04
CA ASP A 23 6.12 9.75 11.27
C ASP A 23 5.37 9.93 9.95
N PRO A 24 4.18 9.31 9.79
CA PRO A 24 3.45 9.33 8.53
C PRO A 24 3.05 10.72 8.04
N LEU A 25 2.73 11.63 8.97
CA LEU A 25 2.37 13.01 8.65
C LEU A 25 3.59 13.75 8.11
N GLU A 26 4.73 13.65 8.79
CA GLU A 26 5.98 14.27 8.36
C GLU A 26 6.52 13.66 7.06
N ALA A 27 6.29 12.36 6.83
CA ALA A 27 6.66 11.70 5.59
C ALA A 27 5.89 12.29 4.39
N ILE A 28 4.59 12.52 4.54
CA ILE A 28 3.78 13.20 3.52
C ILE A 28 4.24 14.65 3.33
N ASN A 29 4.41 15.43 4.40
CA ASN A 29 4.83 16.86 4.31
C ASN A 29 6.17 17.04 3.61
N ARG A 30 7.10 16.08 3.76
CA ARG A 30 8.38 16.10 3.05
C ARG A 30 8.26 15.76 1.57
N ALA A 31 7.33 14.86 1.22
CA ALA A 31 7.20 14.32 -0.13
C ALA A 31 6.26 15.13 -1.03
N VAL A 32 5.28 15.81 -0.43
CA VAL A 32 4.25 16.58 -1.13
C VAL A 32 4.24 18.01 -0.60
N GLN A 33 4.51 18.95 -1.48
CA GLN A 33 4.51 20.38 -1.16
C GLN A 33 3.44 21.08 -2.00
N ARG A 34 2.75 22.05 -1.41
CA ARG A 34 1.72 22.84 -2.11
C ARG A 34 2.07 24.32 -2.07
N GLU A 35 2.05 24.93 -3.25
CA GLU A 35 2.19 26.38 -3.44
C GLU A 35 0.97 26.87 -4.24
N GLY A 36 -0.01 27.46 -3.55
CA GLY A 36 -1.28 27.84 -4.16
C GLY A 36 -2.02 26.65 -4.77
N ASP A 37 -2.22 26.64 -6.07
CA ASP A 37 -2.84 25.53 -6.80
C ASP A 37 -1.84 24.56 -7.45
N ARG A 38 -0.56 24.65 -7.11
CA ARG A 38 0.47 23.73 -7.59
C ARG A 38 0.88 22.75 -6.50
N LEU A 39 0.90 21.46 -6.84
CA LEU A 39 1.53 20.43 -6.03
C LEU A 39 2.87 20.06 -6.63
N HIS A 40 3.88 20.02 -5.78
CA HIS A 40 5.19 19.47 -6.10
C HIS A 40 5.33 18.11 -5.39
N ILE A 41 5.50 17.04 -6.14
CA ILE A 41 5.64 15.66 -5.62
C ILE A 41 6.88 15.05 -6.27
N ARG A 42 7.98 15.00 -5.53
CA ARG A 42 9.31 14.67 -6.07
C ARG A 42 9.65 15.59 -7.25
N GLU A 43 9.85 15.04 -8.43
CA GLU A 43 10.26 15.76 -9.65
C GLU A 43 9.08 16.17 -10.53
N ARG A 44 7.83 15.91 -10.09
CA ARG A 44 6.63 16.21 -10.86
C ARG A 44 5.81 17.34 -10.24
N PHE A 45 5.24 18.16 -11.12
CA PHE A 45 4.33 19.23 -10.76
C PHE A 45 2.93 18.91 -11.26
N TYR A 46 1.93 19.16 -10.40
CA TYR A 46 0.53 19.00 -10.71
C TYR A 46 -0.19 20.32 -10.46
N ASP A 47 -0.88 20.83 -11.49
CA ASP A 47 -1.78 21.98 -11.37
C ASP A 47 -3.16 21.46 -10.94
N LEU A 48 -3.57 21.80 -9.72
CA LEU A 48 -4.83 21.35 -9.14
C LEU A 48 -6.06 21.87 -9.92
N ASN A 49 -5.93 22.97 -10.67
CA ASN A 49 -7.01 23.51 -11.48
C ASN A 49 -7.32 22.65 -12.71
N ARG A 50 -6.43 21.72 -13.08
CA ARG A 50 -6.68 20.74 -14.14
C ARG A 50 -7.57 19.58 -13.72
N PHE A 51 -7.85 19.46 -12.42
CA PHE A 51 -8.64 18.36 -11.88
C PHE A 51 -9.97 18.86 -11.35
N GLN A 52 -11.04 18.20 -11.78
CA GLN A 52 -12.40 18.49 -11.34
C GLN A 52 -12.67 17.94 -9.93
N ARG A 53 -12.18 16.73 -9.66
CA ARG A 53 -12.35 16.06 -8.37
C ARG A 53 -11.00 15.53 -7.89
N ILE A 54 -10.80 15.62 -6.58
CA ILE A 54 -9.60 15.09 -5.92
C ILE A 54 -10.06 14.12 -4.84
N TYR A 55 -9.59 12.89 -4.93
CA TYR A 55 -9.93 11.83 -4.00
C TYR A 55 -8.72 11.39 -3.18
N VAL A 56 -8.95 11.10 -1.90
CA VAL A 56 -7.94 10.53 -1.01
C VAL A 56 -8.40 9.14 -0.57
N THR A 57 -7.75 8.11 -1.05
CA THR A 57 -8.04 6.71 -0.68
C THR A 57 -6.81 6.05 -0.11
N GLY A 58 -6.96 4.87 0.48
CA GLY A 58 -5.78 4.17 0.95
C GLY A 58 -6.05 3.03 1.92
N CYS A 59 -4.97 2.35 2.29
CA CYS A 59 -5.01 1.30 3.30
C CYS A 59 -3.67 1.12 4.02
N GLY A 60 -3.75 0.61 5.23
CA GLY A 60 -2.58 0.32 6.06
C GLY A 60 -2.67 0.94 7.44
N LYS A 61 -1.82 0.50 8.36
CA LYS A 61 -1.84 0.94 9.78
C LYS A 61 -1.66 2.46 9.95
N ALA A 62 -0.95 3.11 9.02
CA ALA A 62 -0.67 4.54 9.07
C ALA A 62 -1.55 5.39 8.12
N ALA A 63 -2.45 4.77 7.33
CA ALA A 63 -3.20 5.46 6.28
C ALA A 63 -4.05 6.63 6.80
N ALA A 64 -4.63 6.53 8.01
CA ALA A 64 -5.39 7.65 8.60
C ALA A 64 -4.50 8.87 8.93
N ARG A 65 -3.28 8.65 9.47
CA ARG A 65 -2.34 9.76 9.72
C ARG A 65 -1.81 10.38 8.42
N MET A 66 -1.60 9.56 7.39
CA MET A 66 -1.25 10.05 6.04
C MET A 66 -2.41 10.85 5.46
N ALA A 67 -3.66 10.40 5.61
CA ALA A 67 -4.85 11.14 5.18
C ALA A 67 -5.02 12.47 5.90
N LEU A 68 -4.73 12.53 7.21
CA LEU A 68 -4.70 13.78 7.95
C LEU A 68 -3.71 14.80 7.35
N ALA A 69 -2.53 14.33 6.94
CA ALA A 69 -1.56 15.20 6.29
C ALA A 69 -2.09 15.72 4.94
N MET A 70 -2.72 14.85 4.16
CA MET A 70 -3.34 15.24 2.88
C MET A 70 -4.49 16.23 3.08
N GLU A 71 -5.33 16.05 4.11
CA GLU A 71 -6.40 17.02 4.43
C GLU A 71 -5.85 18.39 4.83
N ARG A 72 -4.77 18.43 5.62
CA ARG A 72 -4.11 19.68 5.98
C ARG A 72 -3.49 20.38 4.78
N LEU A 73 -2.98 19.61 3.83
CA LEU A 73 -2.33 20.12 2.63
C LEU A 73 -3.31 20.60 1.57
N LEU A 74 -4.35 19.81 1.31
CA LEU A 74 -5.29 20.05 0.21
C LEU A 74 -6.54 20.83 0.65
N GLY A 75 -6.95 20.73 1.91
CA GLY A 75 -8.09 21.45 2.46
C GLY A 75 -9.39 21.13 1.72
N ASP A 76 -10.07 22.17 1.30
CA ASP A 76 -11.36 22.15 0.59
C ASP A 76 -11.28 21.59 -0.85
N ARG A 77 -10.09 21.34 -1.37
CA ARG A 77 -9.90 20.72 -2.69
C ARG A 77 -10.23 19.23 -2.69
N ILE A 78 -10.29 18.57 -1.53
CA ILE A 78 -10.65 17.15 -1.44
C ILE A 78 -12.16 16.99 -1.62
N THR A 79 -12.56 16.27 -2.66
CA THR A 79 -13.94 15.95 -2.97
C THR A 79 -14.52 14.91 -2.03
N ALA A 80 -13.79 13.83 -1.80
CA ALA A 80 -14.14 12.75 -0.85
C ALA A 80 -12.91 11.88 -0.58
N GLY A 81 -12.98 11.06 0.46
CA GLY A 81 -11.93 10.11 0.77
C GLY A 81 -12.42 8.91 1.58
N ILE A 82 -11.73 7.78 1.43
CA ILE A 82 -11.95 6.55 2.21
C ILE A 82 -10.61 5.88 2.44
N VAL A 83 -10.25 5.64 3.72
CA VAL A 83 -9.08 4.86 4.08
C VAL A 83 -9.45 3.70 4.99
N VAL A 84 -8.79 2.55 4.81
CA VAL A 84 -8.99 1.36 5.64
C VAL A 84 -7.76 1.16 6.53
N VAL A 85 -7.97 1.14 7.84
CA VAL A 85 -6.91 0.99 8.84
C VAL A 85 -7.15 -0.20 9.75
N LYS A 86 -6.11 -0.63 10.48
CA LYS A 86 -6.26 -1.67 11.50
C LYS A 86 -7.09 -1.13 12.68
N TYR A 87 -7.88 -1.99 13.33
CA TYR A 87 -8.55 -1.68 14.59
C TYR A 87 -7.62 -0.99 15.58
N GLY A 88 -8.09 0.08 16.22
CA GLY A 88 -7.32 0.93 17.14
C GLY A 88 -6.36 1.91 16.45
N HIS A 89 -6.36 2.00 15.12
CA HIS A 89 -5.59 2.98 14.35
C HIS A 89 -6.49 4.04 13.68
N GLY A 90 -7.80 4.00 13.98
CA GLY A 90 -8.74 4.98 13.50
C GLY A 90 -8.54 6.35 14.15
N MET A 91 -8.97 7.38 13.43
CA MET A 91 -9.04 8.75 13.91
C MET A 91 -10.15 9.51 13.20
N LYS A 92 -10.65 10.57 13.81
CA LYS A 92 -11.62 11.45 13.16
C LYS A 92 -10.90 12.39 12.18
N LEU A 93 -11.34 12.40 10.95
CA LEU A 93 -10.89 13.29 9.88
C LEU A 93 -12.03 14.22 9.45
N GLY A 94 -11.72 15.24 8.66
CA GLY A 94 -12.69 16.24 8.22
C GLY A 94 -13.53 15.78 7.04
N VAL A 95 -12.88 15.17 6.02
CA VAL A 95 -13.51 14.78 4.74
C VAL A 95 -13.33 13.29 4.48
N THR A 96 -12.19 12.73 4.85
CA THR A 96 -11.85 11.33 4.60
C THR A 96 -12.51 10.42 5.63
N GLU A 97 -13.32 9.49 5.19
CA GLU A 97 -13.87 8.44 6.06
C GLU A 97 -12.80 7.42 6.42
N VAL A 98 -12.78 7.02 7.69
CA VAL A 98 -11.85 6.01 8.21
C VAL A 98 -12.63 4.77 8.61
N ILE A 99 -12.30 3.65 7.96
CA ILE A 99 -12.88 2.33 8.25
C ILE A 99 -11.83 1.51 9.00
N GLU A 100 -12.17 1.00 10.17
CA GLU A 100 -11.31 0.08 10.91
C GLU A 100 -11.62 -1.37 10.53
N ALA A 101 -10.56 -2.19 10.37
CA ALA A 101 -10.67 -3.56 9.89
C ALA A 101 -9.62 -4.50 10.50
N GLY A 102 -9.81 -5.80 10.28
CA GLY A 102 -8.96 -6.87 10.79
C GLY A 102 -7.58 -6.93 10.16
N HIS A 103 -6.55 -7.08 11.01
CA HIS A 103 -5.18 -7.34 10.63
C HIS A 103 -4.47 -8.16 11.71
N PRO A 104 -3.72 -9.25 11.44
CA PRO A 104 -3.29 -9.71 10.10
C PRO A 104 -4.32 -10.54 9.32
N VAL A 105 -5.40 -10.98 9.95
CA VAL A 105 -6.47 -11.72 9.27
C VAL A 105 -7.50 -10.71 8.75
N PRO A 106 -7.78 -10.71 7.42
CA PRO A 106 -8.80 -9.83 6.84
C PRO A 106 -10.20 -10.23 7.34
N ASP A 107 -11.09 -9.23 7.41
CA ASP A 107 -12.48 -9.42 7.83
C ASP A 107 -13.49 -8.71 6.90
N ASP A 108 -14.78 -8.80 7.24
CA ASP A 108 -15.86 -8.20 6.46
C ASP A 108 -15.84 -6.67 6.47
N ALA A 109 -15.31 -6.04 7.52
CA ALA A 109 -15.13 -4.59 7.55
C ALA A 109 -14.10 -4.15 6.51
N GLY A 110 -12.97 -4.87 6.40
CA GLY A 110 -11.97 -4.66 5.35
C GLY A 110 -12.54 -4.93 3.94
N LEU A 111 -13.34 -5.97 3.78
CA LEU A 111 -14.02 -6.27 2.52
C LEU A 111 -14.99 -5.14 2.11
N ASN A 112 -15.77 -4.62 3.05
CA ASN A 112 -16.67 -3.49 2.80
C ASN A 112 -15.88 -2.23 2.40
N GLY A 113 -14.82 -1.90 3.14
CA GLY A 113 -13.94 -0.79 2.80
C GLY A 113 -13.32 -0.92 1.40
N ALA A 114 -12.85 -2.12 1.07
CA ALA A 114 -12.29 -2.43 -0.25
C ALA A 114 -13.30 -2.27 -1.39
N ARG A 115 -14.55 -2.70 -1.20
CA ARG A 115 -15.64 -2.51 -2.17
C ARG A 115 -15.92 -1.04 -2.41
N ARG A 116 -16.06 -0.26 -1.35
CA ARG A 116 -16.34 1.18 -1.42
C ARG A 116 -15.21 1.97 -2.09
N ILE A 117 -13.96 1.63 -1.80
CA ILE A 117 -12.80 2.20 -2.52
C ILE A 117 -12.89 1.83 -4.00
N ALA A 118 -13.17 0.57 -4.34
CA ALA A 118 -13.30 0.15 -5.73
C ALA A 118 -14.44 0.85 -6.47
N GLU A 119 -15.57 1.09 -5.81
CA GLU A 119 -16.71 1.85 -6.36
C GLU A 119 -16.33 3.29 -6.63
N LEU A 120 -15.65 3.95 -5.69
CA LEU A 120 -15.14 5.31 -5.86
C LEU A 120 -14.18 5.37 -7.06
N LEU A 121 -13.21 4.45 -7.15
CA LEU A 121 -12.25 4.43 -8.25
C LEU A 121 -12.91 4.22 -9.61
N ARG A 122 -13.92 3.35 -9.72
CA ARG A 122 -14.68 3.17 -10.97
C ARG A 122 -15.47 4.39 -11.41
N SER A 123 -15.78 5.29 -10.48
CA SER A 123 -16.48 6.54 -10.81
C SER A 123 -15.55 7.66 -11.30
N CYS A 124 -14.24 7.43 -11.28
CA CYS A 124 -13.25 8.40 -11.70
C CYS A 124 -13.12 8.49 -13.21
N ASP A 125 -12.79 9.68 -13.71
CA ASP A 125 -12.51 9.94 -15.12
C ASP A 125 -11.12 10.62 -15.32
N LYS A 126 -10.81 10.96 -16.55
CA LYS A 126 -9.51 11.54 -16.94
C LYS A 126 -9.20 12.90 -16.28
N ASN A 127 -10.21 13.59 -15.74
CA ASN A 127 -10.11 14.89 -15.10
C ASN A 127 -10.00 14.76 -13.57
N ASP A 128 -9.89 13.55 -13.05
CA ASP A 128 -9.78 13.30 -11.62
C ASP A 128 -8.34 13.02 -11.20
N LEU A 129 -8.04 13.40 -9.98
CA LEU A 129 -6.81 13.09 -9.28
C LEU A 129 -7.11 12.20 -8.08
N VAL A 130 -6.46 11.05 -8.02
CA VAL A 130 -6.60 10.09 -6.93
C VAL A 130 -5.27 9.99 -6.19
N PHE A 131 -5.28 10.26 -4.89
CA PHE A 131 -4.20 9.90 -3.99
C PHE A 131 -4.52 8.54 -3.36
N PHE A 132 -3.59 7.59 -3.49
CA PHE A 132 -3.67 6.30 -2.83
C PHE A 132 -2.59 6.19 -1.76
N LEU A 133 -3.00 6.21 -0.50
CA LEU A 133 -2.13 6.18 0.67
C LEU A 133 -1.90 4.74 1.12
N LEU A 134 -0.67 4.27 1.03
CA LEU A 134 -0.33 2.88 1.29
C LEU A 134 0.70 2.78 2.41
N SER A 135 0.43 1.93 3.40
CA SER A 135 1.37 1.62 4.47
C SER A 135 1.30 0.17 4.92
N GLY A 136 2.15 -0.23 5.86
CA GLY A 136 2.22 -1.59 6.36
C GLY A 136 0.87 -2.19 6.75
N GLY A 137 0.66 -3.45 6.41
CA GLY A 137 -0.59 -4.18 6.65
C GLY A 137 -1.64 -4.05 5.55
N GLY A 138 -1.43 -3.23 4.51
CA GLY A 138 -2.40 -2.97 3.44
C GLY A 138 -2.91 -4.22 2.73
N SER A 139 -2.12 -5.29 2.65
CA SER A 139 -2.54 -6.53 2.00
C SER A 139 -3.72 -7.23 2.70
N ALA A 140 -3.78 -7.18 4.03
CA ALA A 140 -4.89 -7.73 4.82
C ALA A 140 -6.07 -6.75 4.93
N LEU A 141 -5.76 -5.45 5.03
CA LEU A 141 -6.75 -4.38 5.22
C LEU A 141 -7.55 -4.05 3.95
N LEU A 142 -7.10 -4.50 2.78
CA LEU A 142 -7.80 -4.29 1.51
C LEU A 142 -8.10 -5.64 0.81
N PRO A 143 -8.93 -6.52 1.40
CA PRO A 143 -9.28 -7.81 0.82
C PRO A 143 -10.47 -7.65 -0.12
N TYR A 144 -10.24 -7.68 -1.43
CA TYR A 144 -11.33 -7.74 -2.40
C TYR A 144 -11.16 -8.99 -3.26
N PRO A 145 -11.87 -10.09 -2.96
CA PRO A 145 -11.77 -11.34 -3.70
C PRO A 145 -12.08 -11.17 -5.19
N ALA A 146 -11.44 -12.00 -6.01
CA ALA A 146 -11.80 -12.15 -7.41
C ALA A 146 -13.26 -12.64 -7.55
N GLU A 147 -13.86 -12.44 -8.72
CA GLU A 147 -15.25 -12.79 -8.96
C GLU A 147 -15.50 -14.30 -8.78
N GLY A 148 -16.56 -14.65 -8.08
CA GLY A 148 -16.88 -16.03 -7.75
C GLY A 148 -16.15 -16.58 -6.52
N LEU A 149 -15.21 -15.83 -5.93
CA LEU A 149 -14.51 -16.24 -4.72
C LEU A 149 -15.01 -15.49 -3.48
N SER A 150 -15.05 -16.17 -2.36
CA SER A 150 -15.37 -15.58 -1.07
C SER A 150 -14.13 -15.07 -0.33
N LEU A 151 -14.34 -14.25 0.70
CA LEU A 151 -13.26 -13.86 1.62
C LEU A 151 -12.66 -15.07 2.32
N ALA A 152 -13.49 -16.06 2.69
CA ALA A 152 -13.04 -17.29 3.32
C ALA A 152 -12.13 -18.13 2.39
N ASP A 153 -12.38 -18.13 1.08
CA ASP A 153 -11.52 -18.82 0.12
C ASP A 153 -10.13 -18.19 0.06
N LYS A 154 -10.06 -16.84 0.06
CA LYS A 154 -8.79 -16.14 0.13
C LYS A 154 -8.04 -16.38 1.44
N GLN A 155 -8.73 -16.37 2.57
CA GLN A 155 -8.13 -16.62 3.89
C GLN A 155 -7.53 -18.02 3.94
N ARG A 156 -8.31 -19.07 3.59
CA ARG A 156 -7.84 -20.47 3.58
C ARG A 156 -6.66 -20.68 2.64
N THR A 157 -6.72 -20.10 1.43
CA THR A 157 -5.62 -20.20 0.47
C THR A 157 -4.35 -19.52 0.98
N THR A 158 -4.49 -18.31 1.54
CA THR A 158 -3.35 -17.58 2.12
C THR A 158 -2.73 -18.36 3.29
N GLU A 159 -3.56 -18.94 4.16
CA GLU A 159 -3.09 -19.74 5.29
C GLU A 159 -2.34 -21.01 4.81
N ALA A 160 -2.86 -21.70 3.79
CA ALA A 160 -2.21 -22.85 3.20
C ALA A 160 -0.84 -22.51 2.60
N LEU A 161 -0.74 -21.37 1.89
CA LEU A 161 0.52 -20.86 1.33
C LEU A 161 1.52 -20.50 2.42
N LEU A 162 1.11 -19.81 3.47
CA LEU A 162 1.99 -19.46 4.60
C LEU A 162 2.54 -20.69 5.32
N LYS A 163 1.73 -21.75 5.44
CA LYS A 163 2.15 -23.01 6.07
C LYS A 163 3.02 -23.90 5.18
N SER A 164 3.08 -23.63 3.88
CA SER A 164 3.82 -24.47 2.92
C SER A 164 5.33 -24.16 2.85
N GLY A 165 5.75 -23.01 3.38
CA GLY A 165 7.12 -22.51 3.22
C GLY A 165 7.36 -21.79 1.89
N ALA A 166 6.30 -21.47 1.14
CA ALA A 166 6.41 -20.65 -0.07
C ALA A 166 7.03 -19.28 0.24
N SER A 167 7.83 -18.77 -0.68
CA SER A 167 8.42 -17.45 -0.57
C SER A 167 7.36 -16.36 -0.63
N ILE A 168 7.69 -15.15 -0.14
CA ILE A 168 6.74 -14.02 -0.18
C ILE A 168 6.36 -13.65 -1.62
N LEU A 169 7.24 -13.85 -2.60
CA LEU A 169 6.96 -13.60 -4.02
C LEU A 169 5.93 -14.58 -4.55
N GLU A 170 6.08 -15.87 -4.25
CA GLU A 170 5.12 -16.91 -4.65
C GLU A 170 3.76 -16.73 -3.97
N ILE A 171 3.75 -16.43 -2.67
CA ILE A 171 2.52 -16.11 -1.94
C ILE A 171 1.81 -14.92 -2.60
N ASN A 172 2.56 -13.86 -2.93
CA ASN A 172 1.99 -12.67 -3.53
C ASN A 172 1.50 -12.93 -4.97
N ALA A 173 2.15 -13.77 -5.78
CA ALA A 173 1.67 -14.14 -7.09
C ALA A 173 0.24 -14.71 -7.02
N VAL A 174 0.01 -15.68 -6.15
CA VAL A 174 -1.34 -16.25 -5.94
C VAL A 174 -2.30 -15.19 -5.37
N ARG A 175 -1.88 -14.40 -4.38
CA ARG A 175 -2.73 -13.38 -3.75
C ARG A 175 -3.17 -12.28 -4.72
N LYS A 176 -2.34 -11.90 -5.69
CA LYS A 176 -2.64 -10.92 -6.74
C LYS A 176 -3.78 -11.44 -7.63
N HIS A 177 -3.66 -12.66 -8.12
CA HIS A 177 -4.66 -13.29 -8.99
C HIS A 177 -6.00 -13.57 -8.30
N LEU A 178 -6.01 -13.82 -7.00
CA LEU A 178 -7.24 -13.97 -6.21
C LEU A 178 -7.86 -12.63 -5.74
N SER A 179 -7.47 -11.50 -6.32
CA SER A 179 -7.90 -10.17 -5.86
C SER A 179 -8.36 -9.31 -7.03
N ARG A 180 -9.22 -8.34 -6.76
CA ARG A 180 -9.66 -7.29 -7.68
C ARG A 180 -8.97 -5.95 -7.44
N LEU A 181 -7.98 -5.89 -6.51
CA LEU A 181 -7.27 -4.64 -6.16
C LEU A 181 -5.75 -4.80 -6.12
N LYS A 182 -5.22 -6.04 -6.11
CA LYS A 182 -3.79 -6.32 -6.08
C LYS A 182 -3.23 -6.50 -7.49
N GLY A 183 -1.90 -6.53 -7.62
CA GLY A 183 -1.25 -6.77 -8.92
C GLY A 183 -1.70 -5.77 -9.99
N GLY A 184 -1.64 -4.48 -9.70
CA GLY A 184 -1.99 -3.41 -10.66
C GLY A 184 -3.49 -3.17 -10.86
N GLN A 185 -4.36 -4.03 -10.35
CA GLN A 185 -5.81 -3.94 -10.61
C GLN A 185 -6.45 -2.70 -9.98
N LEU A 186 -5.91 -2.17 -8.86
CA LEU A 186 -6.38 -0.90 -8.31
C LEU A 186 -6.09 0.25 -9.29
N ALA A 187 -4.91 0.28 -9.89
CA ALA A 187 -4.57 1.25 -10.92
C ALA A 187 -5.49 1.12 -12.14
N ALA A 188 -5.81 -0.11 -12.55
CA ALA A 188 -6.75 -0.37 -13.63
C ALA A 188 -8.16 0.16 -13.33
N LEU A 189 -8.63 0.02 -12.10
CA LEU A 189 -9.94 0.56 -11.67
C LEU A 189 -9.96 2.09 -11.64
N ALA A 190 -8.84 2.72 -11.31
CA ALA A 190 -8.73 4.19 -11.29
C ALA A 190 -8.58 4.79 -12.69
N ALA A 191 -8.13 4.01 -13.67
CA ALA A 191 -7.94 4.51 -15.04
C ALA A 191 -9.29 4.96 -15.65
N PRO A 192 -9.31 6.12 -16.34
CA PRO A 192 -8.20 6.91 -16.84
C PRO A 192 -7.78 8.10 -15.94
N ALA A 193 -8.15 8.13 -14.66
CA ALA A 193 -7.75 9.19 -13.74
C ALA A 193 -6.22 9.23 -13.54
N THR A 194 -5.71 10.36 -13.04
CA THR A 194 -4.33 10.46 -12.57
C THR A 194 -4.24 9.85 -11.17
N LEU A 195 -3.40 8.85 -10.99
CA LEU A 195 -3.23 8.13 -9.72
C LEU A 195 -1.83 8.39 -9.13
N ILE A 196 -1.79 8.91 -7.91
CA ILE A 196 -0.55 9.13 -7.17
C ILE A 196 -0.59 8.24 -5.92
N SER A 197 0.26 7.22 -5.90
CA SER A 197 0.41 6.33 -4.75
C SER A 197 1.54 6.83 -3.85
N LEU A 198 1.20 7.21 -2.61
CA LEU A 198 2.14 7.64 -1.58
C LEU A 198 2.35 6.47 -0.62
N VAL A 199 3.56 5.93 -0.59
CA VAL A 199 3.87 4.67 0.09
C VAL A 199 4.80 4.90 1.27
N LEU A 200 4.35 4.56 2.47
CA LEU A 200 5.19 4.44 3.66
C LEU A 200 5.55 2.96 3.82
N SER A 201 6.80 2.62 3.44
CA SER A 201 7.25 1.24 3.31
C SER A 201 7.79 0.69 4.63
N ASP A 202 7.36 -0.53 4.98
CA ASP A 202 7.95 -1.38 6.02
C ASP A 202 8.62 -2.64 5.42
N VAL A 203 8.82 -2.67 4.10
CA VAL A 203 9.43 -3.78 3.36
C VAL A 203 10.87 -3.46 3.03
N ILE A 204 11.79 -4.36 3.39
CA ILE A 204 13.21 -4.23 3.04
C ILE A 204 13.36 -4.20 1.52
N GLY A 205 14.10 -3.21 1.02
CA GLY A 205 14.33 -3.01 -0.42
C GLY A 205 13.19 -2.31 -1.15
N ASP A 206 12.12 -1.89 -0.45
CA ASP A 206 11.02 -1.05 -0.96
C ASP A 206 10.33 -1.58 -2.23
N SER A 207 10.30 -2.90 -2.43
CA SER A 207 9.66 -3.51 -3.60
C SER A 207 8.16 -3.18 -3.65
N LEU A 208 7.76 -2.33 -4.57
CA LEU A 208 6.37 -1.94 -4.78
C LEU A 208 5.47 -3.13 -5.16
N GLU A 209 6.01 -4.15 -5.81
CA GLU A 209 5.29 -5.39 -6.12
C GLU A 209 4.98 -6.21 -4.86
N THR A 210 5.82 -6.09 -3.82
CA THR A 210 5.67 -6.79 -2.55
C THR A 210 4.77 -6.02 -1.60
N ILE A 211 4.92 -4.68 -1.54
CA ILE A 211 4.12 -3.82 -0.64
C ILE A 211 2.64 -3.95 -0.99
N ALA A 212 1.85 -4.46 -0.05
CA ALA A 212 0.42 -4.75 -0.19
C ALA A 212 0.07 -5.61 -1.43
N SER A 213 1.03 -6.37 -1.97
CA SER A 213 0.92 -7.15 -3.22
C SER A 213 0.67 -6.27 -4.45
N GLY A 214 1.32 -5.11 -4.55
CA GLY A 214 1.43 -4.29 -5.75
C GLY A 214 0.14 -3.74 -6.34
N PRO A 215 -0.70 -3.00 -5.60
CA PRO A 215 -2.00 -2.54 -6.12
C PRO A 215 -1.87 -1.53 -7.27
N THR A 216 -0.77 -0.81 -7.35
CA THR A 216 -0.54 0.32 -8.27
C THR A 216 0.66 0.14 -9.22
N VAL A 217 1.19 -1.08 -9.30
CA VAL A 217 2.29 -1.44 -10.20
C VAL A 217 1.92 -2.65 -11.04
N PRO A 218 2.55 -2.83 -12.22
CA PRO A 218 2.34 -4.02 -13.05
C PRO A 218 2.61 -5.30 -12.28
N ASP A 219 1.93 -6.37 -12.66
CA ASP A 219 2.21 -7.72 -12.20
C ASP A 219 2.99 -8.48 -13.25
N SER A 220 4.09 -9.10 -12.86
CA SER A 220 4.89 -9.95 -13.74
C SER A 220 4.48 -11.43 -13.69
N SER A 221 3.66 -11.81 -12.71
CA SER A 221 3.19 -13.20 -12.56
C SER A 221 1.92 -13.48 -13.39
N THR A 222 1.66 -14.75 -13.64
CA THR A 222 0.55 -15.25 -14.46
C THR A 222 -0.30 -16.27 -13.70
N TYR A 223 -1.49 -16.59 -14.22
CA TYR A 223 -2.30 -17.70 -13.71
C TYR A 223 -1.55 -19.04 -13.76
N SER A 224 -0.73 -19.25 -14.80
CA SER A 224 0.09 -20.45 -14.92
C SER A 224 1.13 -20.55 -13.81
N ASP A 225 1.80 -19.45 -13.46
CA ASP A 225 2.73 -19.40 -12.33
C ASP A 225 2.02 -19.74 -11.00
N CYS A 226 0.80 -19.25 -10.81
CA CYS A 226 0.00 -19.58 -9.62
C CYS A 226 -0.28 -21.10 -9.53
N LEU A 227 -0.63 -21.74 -10.64
CA LEU A 227 -0.86 -23.19 -10.68
C LEU A 227 0.42 -23.98 -10.44
N ASP A 228 1.57 -23.50 -10.96
CA ASP A 228 2.87 -24.14 -10.74
C ASP A 228 3.26 -24.07 -9.24
N ILE A 229 3.05 -22.92 -8.59
CA ILE A 229 3.23 -22.78 -7.15
C ILE A 229 2.35 -23.75 -6.36
N ILE A 230 1.05 -23.83 -6.69
CA ILE A 230 0.10 -24.74 -6.03
C ILE A 230 0.54 -26.19 -6.20
N ARG A 231 1.01 -26.59 -7.38
CA ARG A 231 1.52 -27.94 -7.67
C ARG A 231 2.81 -28.22 -6.92
N HIS A 232 3.77 -27.28 -6.95
CA HIS A 232 5.08 -27.43 -6.30
C HIS A 232 4.95 -27.68 -4.80
N TYR A 233 4.08 -26.94 -4.12
CA TYR A 233 3.83 -27.09 -2.69
C TYR A 233 2.72 -28.08 -2.33
N GLN A 234 2.18 -28.82 -3.32
CA GLN A 234 1.12 -29.82 -3.13
C GLN A 234 -0.09 -29.27 -2.37
N LEU A 235 -0.53 -28.06 -2.76
CA LEU A 235 -1.61 -27.35 -2.09
C LEU A 235 -3.00 -27.69 -2.61
N GLY A 236 -3.14 -28.39 -3.72
CA GLY A 236 -4.45 -28.72 -4.31
C GLY A 236 -5.49 -29.23 -3.32
N PRO A 237 -5.18 -30.25 -2.48
CA PRO A 237 -6.12 -30.75 -1.48
C PRO A 237 -6.33 -29.82 -0.27
N LYS A 238 -5.53 -28.78 -0.11
CA LYS A 238 -5.50 -27.90 1.07
C LYS A 238 -6.20 -26.55 0.83
N ILE A 239 -6.46 -26.20 -0.42
CA ILE A 239 -7.14 -24.97 -0.82
C ILE A 239 -8.55 -25.26 -1.31
N PRO A 240 -9.48 -24.28 -1.30
CA PRO A 240 -10.82 -24.45 -1.83
C PRO A 240 -10.82 -24.82 -3.32
N SER A 241 -11.69 -25.75 -3.75
CA SER A 241 -11.80 -26.12 -5.18
C SER A 241 -12.15 -24.94 -6.06
N ALA A 242 -13.01 -24.02 -5.57
CA ALA A 242 -13.36 -22.80 -6.30
C ALA A 242 -12.13 -21.94 -6.65
N VAL A 243 -11.11 -21.92 -5.79
CA VAL A 243 -9.85 -21.22 -6.07
C VAL A 243 -9.07 -21.91 -7.18
N LEU A 244 -8.96 -23.23 -7.13
CA LEU A 244 -8.27 -24.01 -8.15
C LEU A 244 -8.95 -23.84 -9.52
N GLU A 245 -10.27 -24.04 -9.57
CA GLU A 245 -11.09 -23.86 -10.78
C GLU A 245 -10.94 -22.45 -11.36
N TYR A 246 -10.94 -21.40 -10.49
CA TYR A 246 -10.74 -20.01 -10.90
C TYR A 246 -9.37 -19.81 -11.57
N LEU A 247 -8.30 -20.31 -10.97
CA LEU A 247 -6.94 -20.19 -11.51
C LEU A 247 -6.78 -21.00 -12.81
N GLU A 248 -7.37 -22.20 -12.89
CA GLU A 248 -7.36 -23.01 -14.11
C GLU A 248 -8.10 -22.33 -15.28
N ARG A 249 -9.24 -21.69 -15.01
CA ARG A 249 -9.96 -20.90 -16.00
C ARG A 249 -9.11 -19.74 -16.51
N GLY A 250 -8.43 -19.02 -15.61
CA GLY A 250 -7.52 -17.96 -15.98
C GLY A 250 -6.37 -18.46 -16.86
N ALA A 251 -5.74 -19.58 -16.50
CA ALA A 251 -4.66 -20.19 -17.28
C ALA A 251 -5.10 -20.68 -18.68
N ARG A 252 -6.39 -20.97 -18.87
CA ARG A 252 -6.98 -21.27 -20.19
C ARG A 252 -7.37 -20.02 -20.98
N GLY A 253 -7.12 -18.80 -20.44
CA GLY A 253 -7.46 -17.55 -21.10
C GLY A 253 -8.95 -17.14 -20.98
N GLU A 254 -9.73 -17.80 -20.11
CA GLU A 254 -11.14 -17.46 -19.86
C GLU A 254 -11.32 -16.21 -18.98
N SER A 255 -10.24 -15.74 -18.38
CA SER A 255 -10.17 -14.48 -17.63
C SER A 255 -8.92 -13.71 -18.05
N ALA A 256 -9.02 -12.38 -18.08
CA ALA A 256 -7.87 -11.54 -18.35
C ALA A 256 -6.83 -11.68 -17.23
N GLU A 257 -5.54 -11.66 -17.61
CA GLU A 257 -4.45 -11.56 -16.65
C GLU A 257 -4.49 -10.27 -15.85
N THR A 258 -3.79 -10.26 -14.72
CA THR A 258 -3.51 -9.04 -13.98
C THR A 258 -2.78 -8.03 -14.89
N PRO A 259 -2.98 -6.71 -14.70
CA PRO A 259 -2.35 -5.69 -15.55
C PRO A 259 -0.83 -5.82 -15.61
N GLN A 260 -0.30 -6.04 -16.81
CA GLN A 260 1.14 -6.18 -17.07
C GLN A 260 1.75 -4.88 -17.62
N HIS A 261 3.07 -4.83 -17.74
CA HIS A 261 3.84 -3.64 -18.13
C HIS A 261 3.35 -2.95 -19.42
N LEU A 262 2.86 -3.70 -20.38
CA LEU A 262 2.45 -3.18 -21.68
C LEU A 262 1.00 -2.65 -21.74
N SER A 263 0.31 -2.62 -20.61
CA SER A 263 -1.13 -2.30 -20.59
C SER A 263 -1.48 -0.82 -20.80
N GLY A 264 -0.52 0.11 -20.79
CA GLY A 264 -0.77 1.55 -20.88
C GLY A 264 -1.44 2.16 -19.63
N ILE A 265 -1.98 1.34 -18.73
CA ILE A 265 -2.70 1.76 -17.51
C ILE A 265 -1.77 2.59 -16.60
N PHE A 266 -0.49 2.26 -16.58
CA PHE A 266 0.48 2.84 -15.65
C PHE A 266 1.07 4.19 -16.10
N GLU A 267 0.76 4.67 -17.30
CA GLU A 267 1.27 5.96 -17.83
C GLU A 267 0.84 7.15 -16.95
N ARG A 268 -0.33 7.06 -16.33
CA ARG A 268 -0.88 8.09 -15.44
C ARG A 268 -0.75 7.74 -13.96
N VAL A 269 0.10 6.78 -13.63
CA VAL A 269 0.40 6.37 -12.26
C VAL A 269 1.76 6.89 -11.85
N GLN A 270 1.83 7.52 -10.67
CA GLN A 270 3.09 7.85 -10.00
C GLN A 270 3.12 7.13 -8.65
N ASN A 271 4.12 6.28 -8.44
CA ASN A 271 4.39 5.68 -7.14
C ASN A 271 5.54 6.40 -6.45
N VAL A 272 5.37 6.81 -5.20
CA VAL A 272 6.33 7.58 -4.43
C VAL A 272 6.52 6.95 -3.05
N ILE A 273 7.72 6.46 -2.75
CA ILE A 273 8.10 6.09 -1.39
C ILE A 273 8.31 7.39 -0.60
N VAL A 274 7.41 7.66 0.35
CA VAL A 274 7.45 8.88 1.17
C VAL A 274 8.29 8.70 2.44
N GLY A 275 8.46 7.46 2.88
CA GLY A 275 9.31 7.08 4.01
C GLY A 275 9.50 5.56 4.06
N ASN A 276 10.61 5.16 4.65
CA ASN A 276 11.01 3.77 4.81
C ASN A 276 11.96 3.62 6.00
N ILE A 277 12.42 2.40 6.28
CA ILE A 277 13.35 2.13 7.38
C ILE A 277 14.68 2.89 7.20
N ARG A 278 15.16 3.03 5.96
CA ARG A 278 16.40 3.77 5.65
C ARG A 278 16.28 5.25 6.05
N THR A 279 15.12 5.88 5.82
CA THR A 279 14.84 7.25 6.24
C THR A 279 14.96 7.40 7.76
N ALA A 280 14.40 6.45 8.51
CA ALA A 280 14.49 6.44 9.97
C ALA A 280 15.92 6.23 10.45
N LEU A 281 16.62 5.25 9.91
CA LEU A 281 18.01 4.95 10.26
C LEU A 281 18.95 6.11 9.94
N SER A 282 18.81 6.75 8.77
CA SER A 282 19.62 7.90 8.38
C SER A 282 19.41 9.10 9.31
N SER A 283 18.19 9.30 9.83
CA SER A 283 17.91 10.37 10.79
C SER A 283 18.51 10.05 12.17
N ALA A 284 18.40 8.81 12.62
CA ALA A 284 19.02 8.36 13.87
C ALA A 284 20.55 8.46 13.80
N LEU A 285 21.15 8.04 12.68
CA LEU A 285 22.58 8.13 12.43
C LEU A 285 23.07 9.57 12.52
N ARG A 286 22.43 10.49 11.78
CA ARG A 286 22.78 11.90 11.83
C ARG A 286 22.71 12.48 13.24
N ARG A 287 21.66 12.13 14.00
CA ARG A 287 21.54 12.59 15.39
C ARG A 287 22.66 12.05 16.27
N ALA A 288 23.06 10.82 16.07
CA ALA A 288 24.19 10.23 16.80
C ALA A 288 25.53 10.93 16.46
N GLU A 289 25.76 11.24 15.20
CA GLU A 289 26.96 12.00 14.76
C GLU A 289 26.98 13.42 15.33
N GLU A 290 25.85 14.13 15.37
CA GLU A 290 25.71 15.43 16.04
C GLU A 290 26.05 15.39 17.52
N LEU A 291 25.82 14.24 18.18
CA LEU A 291 26.17 14.00 19.56
C LEU A 291 27.61 13.51 19.75
N GLY A 292 28.40 13.43 18.67
CA GLY A 292 29.81 13.07 18.67
C GLY A 292 30.12 11.57 18.64
N TYR A 293 29.15 10.72 18.25
CA TYR A 293 29.36 9.28 18.08
C TYR A 293 29.83 8.94 16.67
N HIS A 294 30.68 7.92 16.57
CA HIS A 294 30.94 7.24 15.31
C HIS A 294 29.86 6.19 15.09
N THR A 295 29.23 6.22 13.92
CA THR A 295 28.04 5.41 13.63
C THR A 295 28.27 4.46 12.47
N THR A 296 27.58 3.31 12.53
CA THR A 296 27.56 2.32 11.46
C THR A 296 26.16 1.69 11.39
N ILE A 297 25.61 1.58 10.18
CA ILE A 297 24.38 0.83 9.93
C ILE A 297 24.78 -0.59 9.53
N PHE A 298 24.37 -1.58 10.30
CA PHE A 298 24.69 -3.00 10.04
C PHE A 298 23.70 -3.67 9.11
N SER A 299 22.43 -3.25 9.13
CA SER A 299 21.39 -3.77 8.24
C SER A 299 20.25 -2.77 8.10
N GLU A 300 19.55 -2.88 7.01
CA GLU A 300 18.33 -2.11 6.70
C GLU A 300 17.11 -3.02 6.70
#